data_48637e999412c9bff8ba830b078c51ff
#
_entry.id   48637e999412c9bff8ba830b078c51ff
#
_cell.length_a   1.000
_cell.length_b   1.000
_cell.length_c   1.000
_cell.angle_alpha   90.00
_cell.angle_beta   90.00
_cell.angle_gamma   90.00
#
_symmetry.space_group_name_H-M   'P 1'
#
loop_
_entity.id
_entity.type
_entity.pdbx_description
1 polymer ?
#
loop_
_entity_poly.entity_id
_entity_poly.type
_entity_poly.pdbx_seq_one_letter_code
_entity_poly.pdbx_strand_id
1 'polypeptide(L)'
;MADFEIRRQCPPQLCDCAREQLLQDAQADLAILRLNLTQEKRLLAHIETISTLEGLRKLEKNLQKNLGVVLRIAPASGEVRTVRGFQIQLLEQPGLCRKTRAAIPAAVRRCLAAHPEIAFAILNENDLLGGI
;
A
#
# COMPACT_ATOMS: atom_id res chain seq x y z
N MET A 1 23.23 11.75 9.99
CA MET A 1 23.20 10.31 9.76
C MET A 1 21.80 9.79 10.00
N ALA A 2 21.32 8.99 9.10
CA ALA A 2 19.95 8.48 9.24
C ALA A 2 19.91 7.38 10.30
N ASP A 3 19.15 7.61 11.36
CA ASP A 3 19.06 6.68 12.47
C ASP A 3 17.81 5.81 12.32
N PHE A 4 17.70 5.11 11.22
CA PHE A 4 16.62 4.15 11.02
C PHE A 4 17.18 2.76 10.93
N GLU A 5 16.42 1.81 11.44
CA GLU A 5 16.78 0.42 11.35
C GLU A 5 16.33 -0.15 10.01
N ILE A 6 17.27 -0.80 9.33
CA ILE A 6 16.95 -1.54 8.13
C ILE A 6 16.27 -2.85 8.55
N ARG A 7 15.23 -3.22 7.80
CA ARG A 7 14.48 -4.43 8.06
C ARG A 7 15.37 -5.66 8.06
N ARG A 8 15.15 -6.54 9.03
CA ARG A 8 15.89 -7.79 9.13
C ARG A 8 15.57 -8.72 7.96
N GLN A 9 16.49 -9.63 7.68
CA GLN A 9 16.28 -10.64 6.67
C GLN A 9 15.07 -11.51 7.01
N CYS A 10 14.25 -11.78 5.99
CA CYS A 10 13.12 -12.68 6.16
C CYS A 10 13.60 -14.11 6.33
N PRO A 11 12.85 -14.95 7.07
CA PRO A 11 13.19 -16.36 7.17
C PRO A 11 13.29 -17.01 5.79
N PRO A 12 14.26 -17.91 5.56
CA PRO A 12 14.38 -18.58 4.28
C PRO A 12 13.09 -19.30 3.90
N GLN A 13 12.73 -19.27 2.62
CA GLN A 13 11.57 -19.94 2.05
C GLN A 13 10.22 -19.35 2.45
N LEU A 14 10.19 -18.35 3.33
CA LEU A 14 8.94 -17.73 3.74
C LEU A 14 8.65 -16.42 3.02
N CYS A 15 9.63 -15.87 2.32
CA CYS A 15 9.46 -14.58 1.64
C CYS A 15 10.26 -14.55 0.34
N ASP A 16 9.70 -13.87 -0.65
CA ASP A 16 10.32 -13.70 -1.98
C ASP A 16 10.72 -12.25 -2.25
N CYS A 17 10.98 -11.46 -1.22
CA CYS A 17 11.17 -10.01 -1.36
C CYS A 17 12.49 -9.59 -2.02
N ALA A 18 13.41 -10.53 -2.24
CA ALA A 18 14.71 -10.26 -2.87
C ALA A 18 15.55 -9.19 -2.14
N ARG A 19 15.42 -9.15 -0.81
CA ARG A 19 16.14 -8.17 0.02
C ARG A 19 17.65 -8.22 -0.21
N GLU A 20 18.21 -9.42 -0.31
CA GLU A 20 19.65 -9.57 -0.49
C GLU A 20 20.13 -9.04 -1.83
N GLN A 21 19.37 -9.26 -2.87
CA GLN A 21 19.69 -8.72 -4.19
C GLN A 21 19.66 -7.19 -4.17
N LEU A 22 18.69 -6.62 -3.46
CA LEU A 22 18.57 -5.17 -3.31
C LEU A 22 19.79 -4.59 -2.60
N LEU A 23 20.26 -5.26 -1.54
CA LEU A 23 21.43 -4.80 -0.79
C LEU A 23 22.72 -4.90 -1.61
N GLN A 24 22.79 -5.81 -2.57
CA GLN A 24 23.96 -5.96 -3.42
C GLN A 24 24.01 -4.98 -4.58
N ASP A 25 22.90 -4.32 -4.87
CA ASP A 25 22.82 -3.36 -5.98
C ASP A 25 23.16 -1.97 -5.47
N ALA A 26 24.32 -1.45 -5.89
CA ALA A 26 24.79 -0.14 -5.46
C ALA A 26 23.91 1.01 -5.96
N GLN A 27 23.11 0.76 -7.00
CA GLN A 27 22.22 1.78 -7.59
C GLN A 27 20.81 1.71 -7.05
N ALA A 28 20.49 0.68 -6.22
CA ALA A 28 19.14 0.48 -5.75
C ALA A 28 18.74 1.49 -4.68
N ASP A 29 17.46 1.87 -4.69
CA ASP A 29 16.86 2.65 -3.63
C ASP A 29 16.50 1.71 -2.47
N LEU A 30 17.14 1.92 -1.33
CA LEU A 30 16.94 1.06 -0.15
C LEU A 30 15.84 1.56 0.78
N ALA A 31 15.08 2.57 0.35
CA ALA A 31 14.05 3.16 1.21
C ALA A 31 13.02 2.13 1.68
N ILE A 32 12.70 1.13 0.86
CA ILE A 32 11.73 0.09 1.24
C ILE A 32 12.19 -0.71 2.46
N LEU A 33 13.50 -0.82 2.69
CA LEU A 33 14.04 -1.57 3.83
C LEU A 33 13.85 -0.85 5.16
N ARG A 34 13.42 0.41 5.13
CA ARG A 34 13.03 1.13 6.35
C ARG A 34 11.74 0.57 6.94
N LEU A 35 10.96 -0.12 6.12
CA LEU A 35 9.68 -0.68 6.56
C LEU A 35 9.93 -1.98 7.34
N ASN A 36 10.46 -1.81 8.56
CA ASN A 36 10.63 -2.92 9.48
C ASN A 36 9.30 -3.24 10.18
N LEU A 37 9.31 -4.21 11.06
CA LEU A 37 8.07 -4.66 11.72
C LEU A 37 7.37 -3.54 12.49
N THR A 38 8.13 -2.72 13.20
CA THR A 38 7.57 -1.60 13.96
C THR A 38 6.93 -0.58 13.04
N GLN A 39 7.61 -0.21 11.97
CA GLN A 39 7.10 0.77 11.01
C GLN A 39 5.90 0.22 10.25
N GLU A 40 5.91 -1.06 9.93
CA GLU A 40 4.77 -1.69 9.28
C GLU A 40 3.52 -1.63 10.16
N LYS A 41 3.66 -1.93 11.45
CA LYS A 41 2.54 -1.85 12.39
C LYS A 41 1.99 -0.43 12.48
N ARG A 42 2.87 0.58 12.51
CA ARG A 42 2.45 1.97 12.53
C ARG A 42 1.71 2.36 11.25
N LEU A 43 2.22 1.89 10.12
CA LEU A 43 1.60 2.16 8.83
C LEU A 43 0.20 1.56 8.76
N LEU A 44 0.06 0.30 9.17
CA LEU A 44 -1.24 -0.37 9.13
C LEU A 44 -2.25 0.31 10.05
N ALA A 45 -1.81 0.72 11.25
CA ALA A 45 -2.67 1.44 12.17
C ALA A 45 -3.11 2.79 11.59
N HIS A 46 -2.17 3.49 10.94
CA HIS A 46 -2.48 4.76 10.30
C HIS A 46 -3.52 4.60 9.18
N ILE A 47 -3.36 3.56 8.36
CA ILE A 47 -4.31 3.30 7.27
C ILE A 47 -5.72 3.13 7.82
N GLU A 48 -5.86 2.43 8.93
CA GLU A 48 -7.17 2.18 9.53
C GLU A 48 -7.80 3.44 10.12
N THR A 49 -7.02 4.51 10.35
CA THR A 49 -7.55 5.77 10.86
C THR A 49 -7.97 6.74 9.75
N ILE A 50 -7.65 6.44 8.51
CA ILE A 50 -8.02 7.30 7.38
C ILE A 50 -9.53 7.32 7.23
N SER A 51 -10.10 8.53 7.14
CA SER A 51 -11.55 8.72 7.07
C SER A 51 -12.00 9.55 5.86
N THR A 52 -11.07 9.97 5.01
CA THR A 52 -11.39 10.78 3.83
C THR A 52 -10.65 10.28 2.61
N LEU A 53 -11.21 10.57 1.43
CA LEU A 53 -10.53 10.24 0.17
C LEU A 53 -9.20 10.99 0.05
N GLU A 54 -9.16 12.24 0.49
CA GLU A 54 -7.91 13.00 0.47
C GLU A 54 -6.82 12.33 1.29
N GLY A 55 -7.18 11.81 2.47
CA GLY A 55 -6.24 11.07 3.31
C GLY A 55 -5.72 9.83 2.62
N LEU A 56 -6.60 9.12 1.92
CA LEU A 56 -6.22 7.92 1.22
C LEU A 56 -5.29 8.23 0.03
N ARG A 57 -5.59 9.28 -0.74
CA ARG A 57 -4.73 9.72 -1.84
C ARG A 57 -3.38 10.20 -1.35
N LYS A 58 -3.37 10.87 -0.20
CA LYS A 58 -2.11 11.29 0.43
C LYS A 58 -1.28 10.07 0.83
N LEU A 59 -1.92 9.02 1.33
CA LEU A 59 -1.25 7.76 1.65
C LEU A 59 -0.56 7.19 0.42
N GLU A 60 -1.25 7.13 -0.71
CA GLU A 60 -0.66 6.62 -1.95
C GLU A 60 0.59 7.39 -2.34
N LYS A 61 0.52 8.72 -2.27
CA LYS A 61 1.66 9.58 -2.61
C LYS A 61 2.82 9.39 -1.64
N ASN A 62 2.52 9.29 -0.35
CA ASN A 62 3.56 9.15 0.67
C ASN A 62 4.25 7.79 0.58
N LEU A 63 3.52 6.71 0.28
CA LEU A 63 4.12 5.41 0.07
C LEU A 63 5.09 5.43 -1.10
N GLN A 64 4.70 6.04 -2.20
CA GLN A 64 5.56 6.13 -3.37
C GLN A 64 6.78 7.01 -3.10
N LYS A 65 6.56 8.15 -2.46
CA LYS A 65 7.65 9.11 -2.17
C LYS A 65 8.65 8.55 -1.17
N ASN A 66 8.17 7.95 -0.09
CA ASN A 66 9.02 7.56 1.03
C ASN A 66 9.58 6.15 0.92
N LEU A 67 8.87 5.24 0.27
CA LEU A 67 9.25 3.83 0.18
C LEU A 67 9.37 3.32 -1.25
N GLY A 68 8.96 4.11 -2.22
CA GLY A 68 8.91 3.66 -3.61
C GLY A 68 7.81 2.65 -3.88
N VAL A 69 6.86 2.52 -2.96
CA VAL A 69 5.76 1.53 -3.07
C VAL A 69 4.59 2.15 -3.81
N VAL A 70 4.12 1.48 -4.85
CA VAL A 70 2.97 1.94 -5.64
C VAL A 70 1.74 1.18 -5.20
N LEU A 71 0.78 1.91 -4.64
CA LEU A 71 -0.50 1.39 -4.20
C LEU A 71 -1.56 1.83 -5.22
N ARG A 72 -2.34 0.87 -5.70
CA ARG A 72 -3.44 1.14 -6.62
C ARG A 72 -4.75 0.74 -6.01
N ILE A 73 -5.71 1.67 -6.03
CA ILE A 73 -7.05 1.46 -5.52
C ILE A 73 -8.01 1.89 -6.62
N ALA A 74 -8.78 0.94 -7.13
CA ALA A 74 -9.70 1.21 -8.23
C ALA A 74 -10.91 0.29 -8.13
N PRO A 75 -12.09 0.73 -8.62
CA PRO A 75 -13.22 -0.16 -8.74
C PRO A 75 -12.90 -1.29 -9.69
N ALA A 76 -13.38 -2.49 -9.40
CA ALA A 76 -13.28 -3.59 -10.34
C ALA A 76 -14.06 -3.28 -11.60
N SER A 77 -13.59 -3.78 -12.73
CA SER A 77 -14.33 -3.68 -13.98
C SER A 77 -15.62 -4.49 -13.85
N GLY A 78 -16.72 -3.94 -14.38
CA GLY A 78 -18.02 -4.60 -14.33
C GLY A 78 -19.05 -3.78 -13.59
N GLU A 79 -20.19 -4.41 -13.30
CA GLU A 79 -21.34 -3.72 -12.72
C GLU A 79 -21.34 -3.67 -11.21
N VAL A 80 -20.47 -4.45 -10.55
CA VAL A 80 -20.45 -4.53 -9.09
C VAL A 80 -19.79 -3.26 -8.52
N ARG A 81 -20.57 -2.48 -7.79
CA ARG A 81 -20.13 -1.22 -7.21
C ARG A 81 -20.17 -1.27 -5.69
N THR A 82 -19.46 -2.23 -5.13
CA THR A 82 -19.35 -2.42 -3.69
C THR A 82 -17.89 -2.37 -3.27
N VAL A 83 -17.67 -2.20 -1.97
CA VAL A 83 -16.32 -2.23 -1.41
C VAL A 83 -15.61 -3.55 -1.77
N ARG A 84 -16.35 -4.64 -1.82
CA ARG A 84 -15.79 -5.95 -2.17
C ARG A 84 -15.32 -6.03 -3.61
N GLY A 85 -15.89 -5.22 -4.49
CA GLY A 85 -15.51 -5.19 -5.89
C GLY A 85 -14.29 -4.35 -6.17
N PHE A 86 -13.74 -3.66 -5.19
CA PHE A 86 -12.57 -2.82 -5.38
C PHE A 86 -11.32 -3.66 -5.52
N GLN A 87 -10.46 -3.26 -6.44
CA GLN A 87 -9.12 -3.82 -6.57
C GLN A 87 -8.15 -2.95 -5.80
N ILE A 88 -7.48 -3.55 -4.84
CA ILE A 88 -6.51 -2.87 -4.00
C ILE A 88 -5.22 -3.66 -4.10
N GLN A 89 -4.20 -3.09 -4.73
CA GLN A 89 -2.97 -3.81 -5.06
C GLN A 89 -1.74 -2.98 -4.75
N LEU A 90 -0.70 -3.65 -4.29
CA LEU A 90 0.65 -3.10 -4.29
C LEU A 90 1.41 -3.73 -5.45
N LEU A 91 2.12 -2.92 -6.22
CA LEU A 91 2.96 -3.45 -7.27
C LEU A 91 4.15 -4.17 -6.67
N GLU A 92 4.52 -5.29 -7.27
CA GLU A 92 5.69 -6.04 -6.83
C GLU A 92 6.96 -5.24 -7.08
N GLN A 93 7.87 -5.31 -6.11
CA GLN A 93 9.17 -4.67 -6.26
C GLN A 93 10.18 -5.34 -5.33
N PRO A 94 11.48 -5.28 -5.66
CA PRO A 94 12.50 -5.81 -4.76
C PRO A 94 12.41 -5.16 -3.39
N GLY A 95 12.56 -5.95 -2.36
CA GLY A 95 12.51 -5.49 -0.99
C GLY A 95 11.12 -5.48 -0.36
N LEU A 96 10.06 -5.64 -1.15
CA LEU A 96 8.69 -5.64 -0.63
C LEU A 96 8.28 -7.07 -0.28
N CYS A 97 8.09 -7.33 1.01
CA CYS A 97 7.73 -8.66 1.49
C CYS A 97 6.33 -9.07 1.04
N ARG A 98 6.17 -10.38 0.82
CA ARG A 98 4.86 -10.94 0.48
C ARG A 98 3.82 -10.61 1.54
N LYS A 99 4.19 -10.74 2.82
CA LYS A 99 3.30 -10.45 3.93
C LYS A 99 2.82 -9.00 3.91
N THR A 100 3.74 -8.07 3.68
CA THR A 100 3.41 -6.63 3.60
C THR A 100 2.56 -6.35 2.38
N ARG A 101 2.85 -7.00 1.26
CA ARG A 101 2.10 -6.86 0.02
C ARG A 101 0.65 -7.29 0.17
N ALA A 102 0.37 -8.18 1.12
CA ALA A 102 -0.98 -8.61 1.45
C ALA A 102 -1.59 -7.76 2.57
N ALA A 103 -0.78 -7.35 3.55
CA ALA A 103 -1.28 -6.66 4.74
C ALA A 103 -1.76 -5.24 4.45
N ILE A 104 -1.07 -4.51 3.57
CA ILE A 104 -1.45 -3.13 3.25
C ILE A 104 -2.79 -3.08 2.50
N PRO A 105 -3.00 -3.88 1.45
CA PRO A 105 -4.33 -3.91 0.82
C PRO A 105 -5.44 -4.33 1.77
N ALA A 106 -5.17 -5.27 2.67
CA ALA A 106 -6.17 -5.70 3.66
C ALA A 106 -6.55 -4.54 4.59
N ALA A 107 -5.57 -3.74 5.02
CA ALA A 107 -5.84 -2.58 5.86
C ALA A 107 -6.65 -1.52 5.10
N VAL A 108 -6.33 -1.29 3.83
CA VAL A 108 -7.09 -0.35 3.00
C VAL A 108 -8.52 -0.84 2.83
N ARG A 109 -8.72 -2.14 2.64
CA ARG A 109 -10.06 -2.71 2.51
C ARG A 109 -10.88 -2.51 3.79
N ARG A 110 -10.24 -2.70 4.95
CA ARG A 110 -10.91 -2.41 6.23
C ARG A 110 -11.28 -0.93 6.35
N CYS A 111 -10.39 -0.04 5.90
CA CYS A 111 -10.67 1.39 5.89
C CYS A 111 -11.89 1.71 5.03
N LEU A 112 -11.96 1.16 3.82
CA LEU A 112 -13.11 1.39 2.93
C LEU A 112 -14.39 0.81 3.50
N ALA A 113 -14.31 -0.33 4.19
CA ALA A 113 -15.48 -0.93 4.81
C ALA A 113 -16.01 -0.08 5.97
N ALA A 114 -15.09 0.54 6.73
CA ALA A 114 -15.47 1.43 7.83
C ALA A 114 -15.98 2.80 7.34
N HIS A 115 -15.54 3.21 6.14
CA HIS A 115 -15.87 4.52 5.58
C HIS A 115 -16.36 4.37 4.13
N PRO A 116 -17.60 3.85 3.94
CA PRO A 116 -18.11 3.62 2.58
C PRO A 116 -18.15 4.87 1.71
N GLU A 117 -18.24 6.05 2.32
CA GLU A 117 -18.23 7.31 1.59
C GLU A 117 -16.94 7.50 0.79
N ILE A 118 -15.82 6.95 1.25
CA ILE A 118 -14.58 6.99 0.49
C ILE A 118 -14.73 6.17 -0.79
N ALA A 119 -15.29 4.97 -0.67
CA ALA A 119 -15.53 4.12 -1.84
C ALA A 119 -16.43 4.81 -2.87
N PHE A 120 -17.49 5.45 -2.41
CA PHE A 120 -18.38 6.20 -3.31
C PHE A 120 -17.65 7.35 -3.99
N ALA A 121 -16.76 8.04 -3.27
CA ALA A 121 -15.98 9.12 -3.85
C ALA A 121 -15.05 8.60 -4.95
N ILE A 122 -14.43 7.42 -4.75
CA ILE A 122 -13.58 6.82 -5.76
C ILE A 122 -14.40 6.43 -6.99
N LEU A 123 -15.58 5.87 -6.79
CA LEU A 123 -16.48 5.53 -7.89
C LEU A 123 -16.84 6.77 -8.71
N ASN A 124 -17.08 7.89 -8.05
CA ASN A 124 -17.39 9.14 -8.73
C ASN A 124 -16.21 9.67 -9.55
N GLU A 125 -14.97 9.51 -9.02
CA GLU A 125 -13.78 9.91 -9.77
C GLU A 125 -13.63 9.13 -11.06
N ASN A 126 -14.02 7.85 -11.03
CA ASN A 126 -13.80 6.94 -12.16
C ASN A 126 -14.97 6.89 -13.13
N ASP A 127 -16.05 7.61 -12.85
CA ASP A 127 -17.22 7.66 -13.70
C ASP A 127 -17.02 8.75 -14.74
N LEU A 128 -16.99 8.36 -16.02
CA LEU A 128 -16.82 9.31 -17.12
C LEU A 128 -17.93 10.33 -17.19
N LEU A 129 -19.10 9.98 -16.71
CA LEU A 129 -20.26 10.86 -16.69
C LEU A 129 -20.50 11.45 -15.31
N GLY A 130 -19.66 11.09 -14.35
CA GLY A 130 -19.83 11.53 -12.98
C GLY A 130 -19.80 13.05 -12.86
N GLY A 131 -20.80 13.62 -12.22
CA GLY A 131 -20.87 15.04 -12.04
C GLY A 131 -21.43 15.82 -13.24
N ILE A 132 -21.79 15.13 -14.28
CA ILE A 132 -22.39 15.76 -15.44
C ILE A 132 -23.91 15.72 -15.33
#